data_d4b4fcfd3783ef14502e0cffbf184459
#
_entry.id   d4b4fcfd3783ef14502e0cffbf184459
#
_cell.length_a   1.000
_cell.length_b   1.000
_cell.length_c   1.000
_cell.angle_alpha   90.00
_cell.angle_beta   90.00
_cell.angle_gamma   90.00
#
_symmetry.space_group_name_H-M   'P 1'
#
loop_
_entity.id
_entity.type
_entity.pdbx_description
1 polymer ?
#
loop_
_entity_poly.entity_id
_entity_poly.type
_entity_poly.pdbx_seq_one_letter_code
_entity_poly.pdbx_strand_id
1 'polypeptide(L)'
;MNIQIFSDLHIGIYPIKRITIADGVDLVIVAGDTCEGALKAFEFLRRIVPMHIPIVMVLGNHEYYRRFIPDELALAYAEAQAFNIHVLENRTLVLGGVLFVGATLWTDYLVFGETNQAAVMNACASGMNDHRLIGWQKQPWLRFRPQEAALMHHRSKAFLTGALEAAPVPTVVVTHHAVHWNSVHPKYRSDPLTGAFVSDLAEVLEQYQPSLWVHGHVHNSSDYLIGAGARQTRIVCNPHGYGQENPDFDGSLVVEVGP
;
A
#
# COMPACT_ATOMS: atom_id res chain seq x y z
N MET A 1 -9.75 18.40 3.10
CA MET A 1 -9.05 17.54 4.07
C MET A 1 -7.59 17.50 3.72
N ASN A 2 -6.71 17.87 4.64
CA ASN A 2 -5.25 17.85 4.46
C ASN A 2 -4.69 16.50 4.94
N ILE A 3 -4.14 15.73 4.02
CA ILE A 3 -3.69 14.37 4.28
C ILE A 3 -2.17 14.32 4.11
N GLN A 4 -1.44 13.99 5.18
CA GLN A 4 -0.01 13.71 5.08
C GLN A 4 0.23 12.26 4.72
N ILE A 5 1.17 12.00 3.79
CA ILE A 5 1.33 10.68 3.17
C ILE A 5 2.79 10.23 3.27
N PHE A 6 2.99 9.00 3.71
CA PHE A 6 4.28 8.31 3.61
C PHE A 6 4.10 6.78 3.63
N SER A 7 5.14 6.06 3.24
CA SER A 7 5.21 4.60 3.27
C SER A 7 6.64 4.10 3.41
N ASP A 8 6.82 2.80 3.50
CA ASP A 8 8.11 2.08 3.39
C ASP A 8 9.19 2.65 4.33
N LEU A 9 8.82 2.89 5.58
CA LEU A 9 9.73 3.46 6.57
C LEU A 9 10.83 2.49 6.99
N HIS A 10 10.57 1.18 6.95
CA HIS A 10 11.50 0.08 7.26
C HIS A 10 12.31 0.31 8.52
N ILE A 11 11.67 0.80 9.58
CA ILE A 11 12.33 1.08 10.85
C ILE A 11 13.02 -0.17 11.42
N GLY A 12 14.20 0.02 11.98
CA GLY A 12 15.01 -1.07 12.53
C GLY A 12 15.94 -1.72 11.50
N ILE A 13 15.85 -1.37 10.20
CA ILE A 13 16.80 -1.79 9.16
C ILE A 13 17.84 -0.68 8.93
N TYR A 14 17.36 0.56 8.73
CA TYR A 14 18.19 1.74 8.54
C TYR A 14 17.64 2.92 9.36
N PRO A 15 18.49 3.92 9.70
CA PRO A 15 18.00 5.20 10.23
C PRO A 15 17.06 5.85 9.22
N ILE A 16 15.92 6.32 9.70
CA ILE A 16 14.96 7.03 8.85
C ILE A 16 15.24 8.54 8.83
N LYS A 17 14.91 9.18 7.72
CA LYS A 17 14.84 10.64 7.63
C LYS A 17 13.77 11.15 8.59
N ARG A 18 13.97 12.36 9.11
CA ARG A 18 12.98 12.96 10.02
C ARG A 18 11.63 13.13 9.33
N ILE A 19 10.58 12.62 9.95
CA ILE A 19 9.20 12.90 9.61
C ILE A 19 8.70 13.96 10.57
N THR A 20 8.13 15.03 10.04
CA THR A 20 7.50 16.08 10.83
C THR A 20 6.05 16.17 10.38
N ILE A 21 5.12 16.03 11.31
CA ILE A 21 3.70 16.22 10.99
C ILE A 21 3.48 17.71 10.76
N ALA A 22 2.97 18.04 9.57
CA ALA A 22 2.73 19.42 9.16
C ALA A 22 1.55 20.01 9.95
N ASP A 23 1.59 21.34 10.14
CA ASP A 23 0.48 22.03 10.79
C ASP A 23 -0.79 21.93 9.94
N GLY A 24 -1.93 21.73 10.61
CA GLY A 24 -3.23 21.67 9.94
C GLY A 24 -3.50 20.34 9.19
N VAL A 25 -2.73 19.29 9.46
CA VAL A 25 -3.01 17.93 8.95
C VAL A 25 -4.21 17.34 9.69
N ASP A 26 -5.21 16.90 8.92
CA ASP A 26 -6.42 16.27 9.42
C ASP A 26 -6.26 14.76 9.60
N LEU A 27 -5.41 14.13 8.78
CA LEU A 27 -5.23 12.69 8.69
C LEU A 27 -3.83 12.34 8.17
N VAL A 28 -3.30 11.19 8.61
CA VAL A 28 -2.08 10.60 8.03
C VAL A 28 -2.45 9.31 7.29
N ILE A 29 -1.94 9.14 6.06
CA ILE A 29 -1.98 7.86 5.34
C ILE A 29 -0.61 7.19 5.43
N VAL A 30 -0.61 5.91 5.82
CA VAL A 30 0.56 5.04 5.80
C VAL A 30 0.30 3.88 4.84
N ALA A 31 0.95 3.90 3.68
CA ALA A 31 0.74 2.88 2.66
C ALA A 31 1.66 1.64 2.85
N GLY A 32 1.78 1.17 4.09
CA GLY A 32 2.46 -0.06 4.47
C GLY A 32 3.96 0.07 4.70
N ASP A 33 4.56 -1.05 5.10
CA ASP A 33 6.00 -1.25 5.30
C ASP A 33 6.63 -0.28 6.30
N THR A 34 5.96 -0.09 7.44
CA THR A 34 6.56 0.65 8.56
C THR A 34 7.68 -0.19 9.19
N CYS A 35 7.41 -1.47 9.49
CA CYS A 35 8.39 -2.45 9.98
C CYS A 35 7.82 -3.88 9.98
N GLU A 36 8.61 -4.85 10.49
CA GLU A 36 8.11 -6.19 10.72
C GLU A 36 7.14 -6.23 11.91
N GLY A 37 5.85 -6.47 11.63
CA GLY A 37 4.77 -6.62 12.61
C GLY A 37 3.96 -5.35 12.87
N ALA A 38 2.63 -5.50 12.78
CA ALA A 38 1.68 -4.41 12.86
C ALA A 38 1.74 -3.66 14.20
N LEU A 39 1.81 -4.38 15.33
CA LEU A 39 1.84 -3.72 16.65
C LEU A 39 3.07 -2.82 16.82
N LYS A 40 4.25 -3.28 16.38
CA LYS A 40 5.46 -2.45 16.39
C LYS A 40 5.35 -1.24 15.48
N ALA A 41 4.70 -1.41 14.33
CA ALA A 41 4.42 -0.31 13.42
C ALA A 41 3.52 0.74 14.10
N PHE A 42 2.45 0.32 14.79
CA PHE A 42 1.55 1.22 15.51
C PHE A 42 2.25 2.00 16.62
N GLU A 43 3.04 1.30 17.45
CA GLU A 43 3.84 1.92 18.50
C GLU A 43 4.80 2.99 17.95
N PHE A 44 5.45 2.68 16.83
CA PHE A 44 6.36 3.64 16.20
C PHE A 44 5.60 4.83 15.61
N LEU A 45 4.54 4.59 14.87
CA LEU A 45 3.74 5.65 14.25
C LEU A 45 3.21 6.63 15.29
N ARG A 46 2.85 6.14 16.49
CA ARG A 46 2.38 7.01 17.58
C ARG A 46 3.48 7.79 18.30
N ARG A 47 4.75 7.50 18.05
CA ARG A 47 5.86 8.37 18.50
C ARG A 47 6.04 9.60 17.61
N ILE A 48 5.59 9.54 16.36
CA ILE A 48 5.76 10.60 15.36
C ILE A 48 4.46 11.31 15.01
N VAL A 49 3.32 10.64 15.08
CA VAL A 49 2.00 11.20 14.79
C VAL A 49 1.23 11.41 16.11
N PRO A 50 0.81 12.64 16.45
CA PRO A 50 0.01 12.91 17.65
C PRO A 50 -1.26 12.06 17.71
N MET A 51 -1.66 11.64 18.92
CA MET A 51 -2.78 10.71 19.10
C MET A 51 -4.12 11.24 18.58
N HIS A 52 -4.32 12.55 18.56
CA HIS A 52 -5.57 13.16 18.08
C HIS A 52 -5.70 13.14 16.55
N ILE A 53 -4.61 12.92 15.81
CA ILE A 53 -4.63 12.82 14.34
C ILE A 53 -4.86 11.34 13.97
N PRO A 54 -5.96 10.97 13.31
CA PRO A 54 -6.20 9.60 12.89
C PRO A 54 -5.18 9.16 11.84
N ILE A 55 -4.88 7.86 11.82
CA ILE A 55 -4.06 7.24 10.77
C ILE A 55 -4.94 6.26 10.00
N VAL A 56 -4.97 6.37 8.68
CA VAL A 56 -5.44 5.32 7.78
C VAL A 56 -4.23 4.55 7.28
N MET A 57 -4.23 3.23 7.47
CA MET A 57 -3.10 2.37 7.14
C MET A 57 -3.55 1.13 6.38
N VAL A 58 -2.80 0.74 5.37
CA VAL A 58 -2.77 -0.63 4.85
C VAL A 58 -1.49 -1.30 5.33
N LEU A 59 -1.51 -2.60 5.55
CA LEU A 59 -0.30 -3.34 5.86
C LEU A 59 0.47 -3.57 4.55
N GLY A 60 1.80 -3.47 4.62
CA GLY A 60 2.68 -3.90 3.55
C GLY A 60 3.15 -5.35 3.74
N ASN A 61 4.02 -5.82 2.86
CA ASN A 61 4.55 -7.18 2.97
C ASN A 61 5.45 -7.33 4.22
N HIS A 62 6.15 -6.28 4.65
CA HIS A 62 7.03 -6.35 5.83
C HIS A 62 6.27 -6.52 7.14
N GLU A 63 5.08 -5.98 7.31
CA GLU A 63 4.27 -6.26 8.50
C GLU A 63 3.99 -7.75 8.67
N TYR A 64 3.96 -8.54 7.57
CA TYR A 64 3.73 -9.98 7.58
C TYR A 64 5.01 -10.83 7.68
N TYR A 65 6.21 -10.26 7.60
CA TYR A 65 7.45 -11.04 7.67
C TYR A 65 7.57 -11.80 8.99
N ARG A 66 7.90 -13.12 8.90
CA ARG A 66 8.00 -14.09 10.00
C ARG A 66 6.68 -14.32 10.74
N ARG A 67 5.55 -14.03 10.07
CA ARG A 67 4.19 -14.17 10.59
C ARG A 67 3.30 -14.88 9.60
N PHE A 68 2.12 -15.26 10.07
CA PHE A 68 1.06 -15.76 9.21
C PHE A 68 0.08 -14.63 8.91
N ILE A 69 -0.27 -14.44 7.63
CA ILE A 69 -1.14 -13.34 7.21
C ILE A 69 -2.43 -13.26 8.03
N PRO A 70 -3.19 -14.35 8.23
CA PRO A 70 -4.45 -14.25 8.98
C PRO A 70 -4.27 -13.80 10.44
N ASP A 71 -3.20 -14.28 11.09
CA ASP A 71 -2.96 -13.99 12.50
C ASP A 71 -2.51 -12.53 12.69
N GLU A 72 -1.60 -12.06 11.82
CA GLU A 72 -1.11 -10.69 11.92
C GLU A 72 -2.20 -9.68 11.60
N LEU A 73 -3.05 -10.00 10.61
CA LEU A 73 -4.20 -9.16 10.29
C LEU A 73 -5.22 -9.13 11.43
N ALA A 74 -5.49 -10.27 12.06
CA ALA A 74 -6.37 -10.34 13.23
C ALA A 74 -5.83 -9.52 14.40
N LEU A 75 -4.51 -9.60 14.67
CA LEU A 75 -3.83 -8.79 15.67
C LEU A 75 -3.93 -7.30 15.34
N ALA A 76 -3.65 -6.93 14.09
CA ALA A 76 -3.75 -5.54 13.65
C ALA A 76 -5.14 -4.96 13.90
N TYR A 77 -6.20 -5.69 13.56
CA TYR A 77 -7.57 -5.23 13.82
C TYR A 77 -7.92 -5.12 15.30
N ALA A 78 -7.43 -6.05 16.12
CA ALA A 78 -7.70 -6.03 17.56
C ALA A 78 -7.07 -4.82 18.25
N GLU A 79 -5.86 -4.43 17.83
CA GLU A 79 -5.06 -3.42 18.52
C GLU A 79 -5.21 -2.01 17.92
N ALA A 80 -5.55 -1.87 16.64
CA ALA A 80 -5.50 -0.61 15.90
C ALA A 80 -6.29 0.53 16.56
N GLN A 81 -7.45 0.24 17.15
CA GLN A 81 -8.31 1.25 17.77
C GLN A 81 -7.63 1.94 18.98
N ALA A 82 -6.86 1.20 19.77
CA ALA A 82 -6.13 1.75 20.92
C ALA A 82 -5.06 2.77 20.47
N PHE A 83 -4.64 2.69 19.23
CA PHE A 83 -3.67 3.61 18.61
C PHE A 83 -4.33 4.67 17.71
N ASN A 84 -5.67 4.81 17.68
CA ASN A 84 -6.38 5.67 16.72
C ASN A 84 -5.90 5.43 15.26
N ILE A 85 -5.72 4.15 14.90
CA ILE A 85 -5.32 3.68 13.57
C ILE A 85 -6.48 2.91 12.95
N HIS A 86 -6.76 3.18 11.69
CA HIS A 86 -7.75 2.48 10.88
C HIS A 86 -7.02 1.60 9.87
N VAL A 87 -6.92 0.32 10.15
CA VAL A 87 -6.32 -0.66 9.22
C VAL A 87 -7.34 -1.06 8.16
N LEU A 88 -6.99 -0.87 6.90
CA LEU A 88 -7.84 -1.20 5.76
C LEU A 88 -7.25 -2.39 4.99
N GLU A 89 -7.82 -3.58 5.17
CA GLU A 89 -7.56 -4.74 4.32
C GLU A 89 -8.90 -5.24 3.79
N ASN A 90 -9.19 -4.90 2.53
CA ASN A 90 -10.49 -5.07 1.92
C ASN A 90 -11.62 -4.45 2.79
N ARG A 91 -11.39 -3.22 3.22
CA ARG A 91 -12.31 -2.43 4.06
C ARG A 91 -12.42 -1.00 3.58
N THR A 92 -13.53 -0.39 3.96
CA THR A 92 -13.80 1.04 3.74
C THR A 92 -13.93 1.78 5.05
N LEU A 93 -13.68 3.09 5.01
CA LEU A 93 -13.88 4.02 6.12
C LEU A 93 -14.40 5.35 5.55
N VAL A 94 -15.43 5.92 6.14
CA VAL A 94 -15.82 7.31 5.85
C VAL A 94 -15.33 8.20 6.98
N LEU A 95 -14.53 9.20 6.65
CA LEU A 95 -14.02 10.17 7.59
C LEU A 95 -14.02 11.56 6.95
N GLY A 96 -14.58 12.55 7.63
CA GLY A 96 -14.62 13.93 7.14
C GLY A 96 -15.28 14.11 5.77
N GLY A 97 -16.25 13.26 5.41
CA GLY A 97 -16.93 13.30 4.10
C GLY A 97 -16.14 12.67 2.94
N VAL A 98 -15.02 12.03 3.21
CA VAL A 98 -14.20 11.30 2.24
C VAL A 98 -14.32 9.81 2.50
N LEU A 99 -14.48 9.01 1.44
CA LEU A 99 -14.44 7.56 1.49
C LEU A 99 -12.99 7.08 1.30
N PHE A 100 -12.47 6.36 2.28
CA PHE A 100 -11.19 5.65 2.18
C PHE A 100 -11.46 4.18 1.90
N VAL A 101 -10.77 3.63 0.92
CA VAL A 101 -10.85 2.23 0.51
C VAL A 101 -9.44 1.67 0.49
N GLY A 102 -9.18 0.54 1.15
CA GLY A 102 -7.80 0.06 1.23
C GLY A 102 -7.63 -1.44 1.22
N ALA A 103 -6.44 -1.86 0.77
CA ALA A 103 -5.94 -3.23 0.77
C ALA A 103 -4.42 -3.25 0.63
N THR A 104 -3.76 -4.29 1.14
CA THR A 104 -2.35 -4.59 0.77
C THR A 104 -2.23 -4.74 -0.75
N LEU A 105 -3.25 -5.27 -1.38
CA LEU A 105 -3.45 -5.52 -2.80
C LEU A 105 -2.68 -6.73 -3.32
N TRP A 106 -1.38 -6.88 -2.99
CA TRP A 106 -0.49 -7.85 -3.62
C TRP A 106 -0.46 -7.67 -5.15
N THR A 107 -0.01 -8.69 -5.92
CA THR A 107 0.04 -8.60 -7.38
C THR A 107 -0.48 -9.87 -8.04
N ASP A 108 -0.88 -9.74 -9.31
CA ASP A 108 -1.32 -10.84 -10.17
C ASP A 108 -0.19 -11.42 -11.03
N TYR A 109 1.00 -10.81 -11.01
CA TYR A 109 2.15 -11.19 -11.84
C TYR A 109 1.88 -11.10 -13.34
N LEU A 110 0.86 -10.35 -13.77
CA LEU A 110 0.45 -10.23 -15.18
C LEU A 110 1.07 -9.03 -15.90
N VAL A 111 1.84 -8.20 -15.21
CA VAL A 111 2.39 -6.95 -15.74
C VAL A 111 3.23 -7.12 -17.00
N PHE A 112 3.77 -8.32 -17.26
CA PHE A 112 4.47 -8.68 -18.50
C PHE A 112 3.61 -9.50 -19.48
N GLY A 113 2.28 -9.54 -19.27
CA GLY A 113 1.32 -10.29 -20.06
C GLY A 113 1.13 -11.75 -19.60
N GLU A 114 -0.03 -12.30 -19.95
CA GLU A 114 -0.47 -13.63 -19.49
C GLU A 114 0.52 -14.75 -19.84
N THR A 115 1.11 -14.70 -21.03
CA THR A 115 2.08 -15.72 -21.49
C THR A 115 3.33 -15.78 -20.64
N ASN A 116 3.68 -14.70 -19.94
CA ASN A 116 4.87 -14.61 -19.09
C ASN A 116 4.57 -14.87 -17.60
N GLN A 117 3.30 -14.91 -17.19
CA GLN A 117 2.90 -14.99 -15.77
C GLN A 117 3.62 -16.12 -15.02
N ALA A 118 3.64 -17.32 -15.56
CA ALA A 118 4.27 -18.47 -14.91
C ALA A 118 5.78 -18.28 -14.72
N ALA A 119 6.47 -17.68 -15.69
CA ALA A 119 7.89 -17.39 -15.60
C ALA A 119 8.17 -16.30 -14.54
N VAL A 120 7.34 -15.26 -14.51
CA VAL A 120 7.40 -14.16 -13.53
C VAL A 120 7.15 -14.70 -12.11
N MET A 121 6.10 -15.50 -11.90
CA MET A 121 5.83 -16.16 -10.61
C MET A 121 7.01 -17.01 -10.14
N ASN A 122 7.64 -17.79 -11.04
CA ASN A 122 8.80 -18.61 -10.68
C ASN A 122 10.01 -17.75 -10.29
N ALA A 123 10.27 -16.66 -11.01
CA ALA A 123 11.32 -15.72 -10.66
C ALA A 123 11.06 -15.08 -9.28
N CYS A 124 9.83 -14.61 -9.03
CA CYS A 124 9.42 -14.00 -7.77
C CYS A 124 9.45 -15.00 -6.61
N ALA A 125 9.01 -16.27 -6.84
CA ALA A 125 9.06 -17.31 -5.81
C ALA A 125 10.45 -17.52 -5.22
N SER A 126 11.49 -17.34 -6.02
CA SER A 126 12.90 -17.50 -5.60
C SER A 126 13.56 -16.18 -5.23
N GLY A 127 13.18 -15.08 -5.89
CA GLY A 127 13.81 -13.76 -5.73
C GLY A 127 13.24 -12.95 -4.57
N MET A 128 11.94 -13.07 -4.26
CA MET A 128 11.29 -12.25 -3.25
C MET A 128 11.36 -12.86 -1.85
N ASN A 129 11.66 -12.02 -0.86
CA ASN A 129 11.64 -12.39 0.55
C ASN A 129 10.23 -12.77 1.04
N ASP A 130 9.19 -12.22 0.46
CA ASP A 130 7.80 -12.47 0.79
C ASP A 130 7.50 -13.97 0.80
N HIS A 131 7.94 -14.67 -0.26
CA HIS A 131 7.70 -16.10 -0.43
C HIS A 131 8.62 -16.99 0.43
N ARG A 132 9.59 -16.39 1.12
CA ARG A 132 10.47 -17.07 2.09
C ARG A 132 10.08 -16.79 3.53
N LEU A 133 9.60 -15.58 3.82
CA LEU A 133 9.42 -15.09 5.18
C LEU A 133 7.96 -15.06 5.65
N ILE A 134 6.98 -15.08 4.73
CA ILE A 134 5.57 -14.99 5.08
C ILE A 134 4.95 -16.38 5.14
N GLY A 135 4.18 -16.64 6.20
CA GLY A 135 3.35 -17.82 6.35
C GLY A 135 1.93 -17.59 5.81
N TRP A 136 1.40 -18.55 5.08
CA TRP A 136 0.02 -18.51 4.60
C TRP A 136 -0.96 -19.12 5.61
N GLN A 137 -0.63 -20.30 6.11
CA GLN A 137 -1.50 -21.08 7.02
C GLN A 137 -0.68 -21.91 7.99
N LYS A 138 -1.13 -22.01 9.26
CA LYS A 138 -0.44 -22.80 10.29
C LYS A 138 -0.74 -24.30 10.22
N GLN A 139 -1.98 -24.66 9.90
CA GLN A 139 -2.45 -26.06 9.92
C GLN A 139 -3.33 -26.35 8.69
N PRO A 140 -2.84 -27.15 7.70
CA PRO A 140 -1.43 -27.57 7.59
C PRO A 140 -0.51 -26.36 7.41
N TRP A 141 0.77 -26.50 7.80
CA TRP A 141 1.71 -25.41 7.59
C TRP A 141 1.93 -25.18 6.09
N LEU A 142 1.61 -23.97 5.63
CA LEU A 142 1.79 -23.54 4.26
C LEU A 142 2.52 -22.19 4.23
N ARG A 143 3.46 -22.09 3.29
CA ARG A 143 4.15 -20.82 3.00
C ARG A 143 3.30 -19.98 2.06
N PHE A 144 3.41 -18.67 2.17
CA PHE A 144 2.86 -17.74 1.21
C PHE A 144 3.66 -17.79 -0.10
N ARG A 145 3.01 -18.10 -1.21
CA ARG A 145 3.61 -18.28 -2.53
C ARG A 145 2.99 -17.27 -3.52
N PRO A 146 3.54 -17.12 -4.73
CA PRO A 146 2.94 -16.26 -5.75
C PRO A 146 1.47 -16.57 -6.05
N GLN A 147 1.05 -17.83 -5.96
CA GLN A 147 -0.34 -18.25 -6.18
C GLN A 147 -1.28 -17.67 -5.12
N GLU A 148 -0.86 -17.67 -3.85
CA GLU A 148 -1.63 -17.07 -2.76
C GLU A 148 -1.66 -15.54 -2.90
N ALA A 149 -0.55 -14.92 -3.34
CA ALA A 149 -0.50 -13.49 -3.61
C ALA A 149 -1.46 -13.09 -4.74
N ALA A 150 -1.45 -13.81 -5.85
CA ALA A 150 -2.37 -13.59 -6.97
C ALA A 150 -3.85 -13.78 -6.54
N LEU A 151 -4.13 -14.80 -5.72
CA LEU A 151 -5.48 -15.01 -5.17
C LEU A 151 -5.93 -13.82 -4.30
N MET A 152 -5.05 -13.31 -3.44
CA MET A 152 -5.35 -12.12 -2.63
C MET A 152 -5.54 -10.89 -3.50
N HIS A 153 -4.69 -10.70 -4.52
CA HIS A 153 -4.84 -9.62 -5.48
C HIS A 153 -6.23 -9.63 -6.13
N HIS A 154 -6.67 -10.75 -6.66
CA HIS A 154 -7.98 -10.86 -7.30
C HIS A 154 -9.13 -10.51 -6.34
N ARG A 155 -9.06 -10.95 -5.09
CA ARG A 155 -10.05 -10.62 -4.06
C ARG A 155 -10.05 -9.13 -3.75
N SER A 156 -8.86 -8.55 -3.58
CA SER A 156 -8.72 -7.12 -3.28
C SER A 156 -9.15 -6.25 -4.46
N LYS A 157 -8.78 -6.61 -5.70
CA LYS A 157 -9.23 -5.92 -6.91
C LYS A 157 -10.76 -5.92 -7.02
N ALA A 158 -11.40 -7.08 -6.81
CA ALA A 158 -12.86 -7.17 -6.83
C ALA A 158 -13.52 -6.32 -5.74
N PHE A 159 -12.97 -6.32 -4.52
CA PHE A 159 -13.45 -5.48 -3.43
C PHE A 159 -13.31 -3.98 -3.74
N LEU A 160 -12.13 -3.54 -4.20
CA LEU A 160 -11.86 -2.14 -4.56
C LEU A 160 -12.82 -1.67 -5.66
N THR A 161 -13.00 -2.49 -6.71
CA THR A 161 -13.93 -2.21 -7.81
C THR A 161 -15.35 -2.01 -7.30
N GLY A 162 -15.87 -2.94 -6.49
CA GLY A 162 -17.22 -2.83 -5.93
C GLY A 162 -17.39 -1.63 -4.99
N ALA A 163 -16.36 -1.28 -4.21
CA ALA A 163 -16.41 -0.10 -3.36
C ALA A 163 -16.41 1.22 -4.17
N LEU A 164 -15.63 1.26 -5.26
CA LEU A 164 -15.55 2.42 -6.16
C LEU A 164 -16.85 2.60 -6.96
N GLU A 165 -17.48 1.51 -7.40
CA GLU A 165 -18.78 1.55 -8.10
C GLU A 165 -19.89 2.16 -7.24
N ALA A 166 -19.86 1.88 -5.94
CA ALA A 166 -20.85 2.36 -4.97
C ALA A 166 -20.49 3.73 -4.36
N ALA A 167 -19.35 4.34 -4.71
CA ALA A 167 -18.82 5.51 -4.03
C ALA A 167 -19.63 6.79 -4.30
N PRO A 168 -20.33 7.38 -3.31
CA PRO A 168 -21.17 8.57 -3.48
C PRO A 168 -20.41 9.89 -3.21
N VAL A 169 -19.16 9.84 -2.77
CA VAL A 169 -18.35 10.97 -2.28
C VAL A 169 -16.93 10.88 -2.81
N PRO A 170 -16.11 11.94 -2.67
CA PRO A 170 -14.69 11.88 -3.00
C PRO A 170 -14.04 10.66 -2.35
N THR A 171 -13.30 9.92 -3.14
CA THR A 171 -12.74 8.64 -2.70
C THR A 171 -11.22 8.66 -2.79
N VAL A 172 -10.60 8.20 -1.72
CA VAL A 172 -9.17 7.95 -1.61
C VAL A 172 -8.93 6.44 -1.52
N VAL A 173 -8.18 5.89 -2.45
CA VAL A 173 -7.76 4.49 -2.42
C VAL A 173 -6.35 4.42 -1.85
N VAL A 174 -6.12 3.47 -0.95
CA VAL A 174 -4.80 3.21 -0.36
C VAL A 174 -4.44 1.75 -0.60
N THR A 175 -3.34 1.52 -1.31
CA THR A 175 -2.78 0.18 -1.48
C THR A 175 -1.31 0.17 -1.07
N HIS A 176 -0.76 -1.01 -0.78
CA HIS A 176 0.69 -1.10 -0.63
C HIS A 176 1.37 -1.28 -1.98
N HIS A 177 0.94 -2.26 -2.76
CA HIS A 177 1.51 -2.51 -4.09
C HIS A 177 1.05 -1.47 -5.12
N ALA A 178 1.92 -1.20 -6.09
CA ALA A 178 1.65 -0.24 -7.15
C ALA A 178 0.61 -0.75 -8.15
N VAL A 179 -0.09 0.18 -8.79
CA VAL A 179 -1.27 -0.09 -9.64
C VAL A 179 -1.12 0.35 -11.08
N HIS A 180 0.04 0.92 -11.42
CA HIS A 180 0.26 1.42 -12.78
C HIS A 180 1.75 1.46 -13.13
N TRP A 181 2.08 1.22 -14.40
CA TRP A 181 3.46 1.23 -14.92
C TRP A 181 4.23 2.54 -14.68
N ASN A 182 3.54 3.68 -14.58
CA ASN A 182 4.19 4.97 -14.33
C ASN A 182 4.85 5.06 -12.94
N SER A 183 4.45 4.21 -12.00
CA SER A 183 5.10 4.09 -10.70
C SER A 183 6.40 3.27 -10.74
N VAL A 184 6.66 2.54 -11.83
CA VAL A 184 7.85 1.68 -11.96
C VAL A 184 9.00 2.48 -12.55
N HIS A 185 10.09 2.61 -11.78
CA HIS A 185 11.29 3.26 -12.28
C HIS A 185 11.82 2.55 -13.55
N PRO A 186 12.23 3.29 -14.61
CA PRO A 186 12.63 2.71 -15.89
C PRO A 186 13.66 1.58 -15.81
N LYS A 187 14.60 1.64 -14.86
CA LYS A 187 15.64 0.60 -14.68
C LYS A 187 15.07 -0.79 -14.34
N TYR A 188 13.86 -0.87 -13.79
CA TYR A 188 13.24 -2.13 -13.36
C TYR A 188 12.19 -2.66 -14.35
N ARG A 189 11.85 -1.91 -15.39
CA ARG A 189 10.77 -2.28 -16.34
C ARG A 189 10.99 -3.58 -17.09
N SER A 190 12.21 -4.09 -17.14
CA SER A 190 12.54 -5.39 -17.76
C SER A 190 12.87 -6.49 -16.76
N ASP A 191 12.88 -6.19 -15.46
CA ASP A 191 13.18 -7.17 -14.42
C ASP A 191 11.91 -8.00 -14.11
N PRO A 192 11.95 -9.34 -14.22
CA PRO A 192 10.81 -10.19 -13.88
C PRO A 192 10.31 -10.01 -12.45
N LEU A 193 11.18 -9.62 -11.50
CA LEU A 193 10.77 -9.35 -10.12
C LEU A 193 9.79 -8.19 -10.01
N THR A 194 9.76 -7.28 -10.99
CA THR A 194 8.77 -6.20 -11.05
C THR A 194 7.32 -6.71 -11.00
N GLY A 195 7.08 -7.94 -11.44
CA GLY A 195 5.76 -8.58 -11.30
C GLY A 195 5.29 -8.77 -9.86
N ALA A 196 6.18 -8.71 -8.86
CA ALA A 196 5.80 -8.70 -7.44
C ALA A 196 5.57 -7.29 -6.87
N PHE A 197 5.82 -6.24 -7.66
CA PHE A 197 5.73 -4.84 -7.20
C PHE A 197 4.52 -4.11 -7.75
N VAL A 198 4.06 -4.47 -8.94
CA VAL A 198 3.00 -3.74 -9.65
C VAL A 198 2.06 -4.68 -10.38
N SER A 199 0.78 -4.35 -10.35
CA SER A 199 -0.25 -4.85 -11.26
C SER A 199 -0.83 -3.69 -12.07
N ASP A 200 -1.28 -3.96 -13.29
CA ASP A 200 -1.89 -2.92 -14.12
C ASP A 200 -3.39 -2.84 -13.84
N LEU A 201 -3.79 -1.75 -13.19
CA LEU A 201 -5.19 -1.42 -12.89
C LEU A 201 -5.66 -0.19 -13.71
N ALA A 202 -5.05 0.09 -14.86
CA ALA A 202 -5.40 1.22 -15.71
C ALA A 202 -6.90 1.27 -16.00
N GLU A 203 -7.53 0.14 -16.32
CA GLU A 203 -8.99 0.06 -16.58
C GLU A 203 -9.82 0.49 -15.36
N VAL A 204 -9.42 0.10 -14.14
CA VAL A 204 -10.10 0.51 -12.89
C VAL A 204 -9.95 2.01 -12.67
N LEU A 205 -8.74 2.54 -12.88
CA LEU A 205 -8.44 3.96 -12.76
C LEU A 205 -9.24 4.80 -13.76
N GLU A 206 -9.34 4.35 -15.01
CA GLU A 206 -10.07 5.05 -16.06
C GLU A 206 -11.59 4.99 -15.85
N GLN A 207 -12.10 3.86 -15.39
CA GLN A 207 -13.53 3.66 -15.19
C GLN A 207 -14.08 4.42 -13.98
N TYR A 208 -13.40 4.38 -12.83
CA TYR A 208 -13.93 4.87 -11.56
C TYR A 208 -13.37 6.22 -11.12
N GLN A 209 -12.17 6.57 -11.56
CA GLN A 209 -11.51 7.87 -11.34
C GLN A 209 -11.59 8.36 -9.87
N PRO A 210 -11.11 7.58 -8.88
CA PRO A 210 -11.02 8.07 -7.50
C PRO A 210 -10.18 9.35 -7.45
N SER A 211 -10.46 10.24 -6.49
CA SER A 211 -9.76 11.53 -6.39
C SER A 211 -8.26 11.38 -6.15
N LEU A 212 -7.88 10.37 -5.36
CA LEU A 212 -6.51 10.07 -4.99
C LEU A 212 -6.30 8.56 -4.87
N TRP A 213 -5.16 8.07 -5.35
CA TRP A 213 -4.67 6.73 -5.08
C TRP A 213 -3.27 6.80 -4.48
N VAL A 214 -3.11 6.31 -3.26
CA VAL A 214 -1.84 6.27 -2.55
C VAL A 214 -1.31 4.85 -2.55
N HIS A 215 -0.01 4.69 -2.86
CA HIS A 215 0.64 3.39 -2.72
C HIS A 215 2.08 3.52 -2.21
N GLY A 216 2.74 2.40 -1.95
CA GLY A 216 4.13 2.25 -1.52
C GLY A 216 4.88 1.24 -2.37
N HIS A 217 5.74 0.46 -1.73
CA HIS A 217 6.45 -0.73 -2.18
C HIS A 217 7.55 -0.53 -3.23
N VAL A 218 7.42 0.41 -4.15
CA VAL A 218 8.37 0.59 -5.27
C VAL A 218 9.62 1.41 -4.91
N HIS A 219 9.72 1.93 -3.71
CA HIS A 219 10.82 2.73 -3.16
C HIS A 219 11.28 3.90 -4.05
N ASN A 220 10.39 4.40 -4.89
CA ASN A 220 10.58 5.57 -5.73
C ASN A 220 9.42 6.52 -5.53
N SER A 221 9.68 7.78 -5.23
CA SER A 221 8.63 8.80 -5.18
C SER A 221 7.99 8.99 -6.56
N SER A 222 6.67 9.08 -6.58
CA SER A 222 5.92 9.42 -7.78
C SER A 222 4.66 10.20 -7.44
N ASP A 223 4.32 11.16 -8.31
CA ASP A 223 3.12 11.99 -8.23
C ASP A 223 2.69 12.34 -9.64
N TYR A 224 1.60 11.73 -10.09
CA TYR A 224 1.13 11.88 -11.47
C TYR A 224 -0.37 11.68 -11.58
N LEU A 225 -0.94 12.10 -12.71
CA LEU A 225 -2.37 12.01 -13.01
C LEU A 225 -2.62 10.91 -14.07
N ILE A 226 -3.67 10.13 -13.86
CA ILE A 226 -4.20 9.16 -14.82
C ILE A 226 -5.66 9.53 -15.14
N GLY A 227 -6.02 9.40 -16.41
CA GLY A 227 -7.34 9.70 -16.94
C GLY A 227 -7.32 10.86 -17.92
N ALA A 228 -8.45 11.10 -18.57
CA ALA A 228 -8.63 12.15 -19.56
C ALA A 228 -9.82 13.06 -19.18
N GLY A 229 -9.74 14.34 -19.56
CA GLY A 229 -10.81 15.31 -19.36
C GLY A 229 -10.84 15.92 -17.96
N ALA A 230 -12.07 16.19 -17.46
CA ALA A 230 -12.28 16.95 -16.23
C ALA A 230 -12.07 16.12 -14.93
N ARG A 231 -12.04 14.81 -15.04
CA ARG A 231 -11.79 13.90 -13.90
C ARG A 231 -10.52 13.10 -14.16
N GLN A 232 -9.64 13.12 -13.19
CA GLN A 232 -8.38 12.40 -13.20
C GLN A 232 -8.10 11.86 -11.81
N THR A 233 -7.49 10.68 -11.74
CA THR A 233 -6.95 10.15 -10.50
C THR A 233 -5.53 10.63 -10.31
N ARG A 234 -5.26 11.30 -9.19
CA ARG A 234 -3.88 11.56 -8.77
C ARG A 234 -3.32 10.32 -8.09
N ILE A 235 -2.18 9.85 -8.55
CA ILE A 235 -1.46 8.72 -7.94
C ILE A 235 -0.24 9.25 -7.23
N VAL A 236 -0.11 8.94 -5.94
CA VAL A 236 0.98 9.40 -5.07
C VAL A 236 1.67 8.22 -4.42
N CYS A 237 2.99 8.17 -4.53
CA CYS A 237 3.87 7.27 -3.81
C CYS A 237 4.97 8.09 -3.15
N ASN A 238 5.06 8.04 -1.82
CA ASN A 238 6.07 8.77 -1.04
C ASN A 238 6.77 7.83 -0.05
N PRO A 239 7.57 6.88 -0.57
CA PRO A 239 8.24 5.89 0.24
C PRO A 239 9.56 6.42 0.78
N HIS A 240 9.90 6.08 2.02
CA HIS A 240 11.24 6.34 2.55
C HIS A 240 12.28 5.45 1.87
N GLY A 241 11.97 4.16 1.70
CA GLY A 241 12.90 3.15 1.19
C GLY A 241 14.01 2.80 2.18
N TYR A 242 14.99 2.00 1.74
CA TYR A 242 16.13 1.60 2.57
C TYR A 242 17.21 2.68 2.62
N GLY A 243 17.41 3.28 3.79
CA GLY A 243 18.48 4.25 4.00
C GLY A 243 18.39 5.49 3.09
N GLN A 244 19.21 5.56 2.04
CA GLN A 244 19.20 6.66 1.07
C GLN A 244 18.71 6.23 -0.32
N GLU A 245 17.99 5.13 -0.41
CA GLU A 245 17.52 4.57 -1.68
C GLU A 245 16.60 5.55 -2.43
N ASN A 246 15.72 6.23 -1.70
CA ASN A 246 14.86 7.25 -2.27
C ASN A 246 15.29 8.67 -1.81
N PRO A 247 16.02 9.44 -2.64
CA PRO A 247 16.40 10.81 -2.30
C PRO A 247 15.22 11.77 -2.27
N ASP A 248 14.13 11.44 -2.99
CA ASP A 248 12.97 12.31 -3.18
C ASP A 248 11.88 12.12 -2.11
N PHE A 249 12.16 11.33 -1.06
CA PHE A 249 11.25 11.19 0.07
C PHE A 249 11.03 12.54 0.77
N ASP A 250 9.79 12.96 0.86
CA ASP A 250 9.37 14.15 1.63
C ASP A 250 8.57 13.73 2.88
N GLY A 251 9.21 13.82 4.05
CA GLY A 251 8.59 13.47 5.33
C GLY A 251 7.47 14.43 5.77
N SER A 252 7.18 15.47 4.98
CA SER A 252 6.13 16.47 5.22
C SER A 252 5.11 16.58 4.08
N LEU A 253 5.13 15.68 3.10
CA LEU A 253 4.24 15.71 1.95
C LEU A 253 2.76 15.71 2.39
N VAL A 254 2.05 16.78 2.08
CA VAL A 254 0.61 16.93 2.31
C VAL A 254 -0.13 17.03 0.98
N VAL A 255 -1.23 16.31 0.88
CA VAL A 255 -2.15 16.36 -0.26
C VAL A 255 -3.51 16.80 0.23
N GLU A 256 -4.11 17.76 -0.45
CA GLU A 256 -5.48 18.20 -0.18
C GLU A 256 -6.47 17.36 -1.00
N VAL A 257 -7.48 16.82 -0.31
CA VAL A 257 -8.62 16.14 -0.93
C VAL A 257 -9.88 16.93 -0.54
N GLY A 258 -10.51 17.52 -1.54
CA GLY A 258 -11.78 18.25 -1.35
C GLY A 258 -12.97 17.30 -1.23
N PRO A 259 -14.07 17.77 -0.61
CA PRO A 259 -15.38 17.11 -0.70
C PRO A 259 -15.98 17.28 -2.09
#